data_6bd484b2fc8f719b6b15110de9f647c3
#
_entry.id   6bd484b2fc8f719b6b15110de9f647c3
#
_cell.length_a   1.000
_cell.length_b   1.000
_cell.length_c   1.000
_cell.angle_alpha   90.00
_cell.angle_beta   90.00
_cell.angle_gamma   90.00
#
_symmetry.space_group_name_H-M   'P 1'
#
loop_
_entity.id
_entity.type
_entity.pdbx_description
1 polymer ?
#
loop_
_entity_poly.entity_id
_entity_poly.type
_entity_poly.pdbx_seq_one_letter_code
_entity_poly.pdbx_strand_id
1 'polypeptide(L)'
;MANLKMRFSKKSIIALICAACATVSLAACGSSQKSSNASSKEDAGAMRVAYLSTANYLTTLKNEKFLQEEFGKSKVTYTGPYTPVDGLTAVMSGNADATTTGTGRFIDLIAEGQPWVAFALEYYNGDSQGIVASAKSGVKTLKDLYGKKVAIIHNGDTGDYMLHRAFDKSGLDVSKVNKVEMNPKNFQAAFTSGQIDAISSFDQNLAAAMTTPGAKLLVNAKKYGNMNVTIHIVSKSFAKKHPDLVKKMYKALVREAEKSHKENNVIGNAYKQLGASETIIKQIEKFDNPTIRPIDEKGLKMMETQAKEYVKYGLIKQAPKNLKDSVMDCTK
;
A
#
# COMPACT_ATOMS: atom_id res chain seq x y z
N MET A 1 0.58 52.90 -11.77
CA MET A 1 -0.81 53.31 -12.03
C MET A 1 -1.54 52.01 -12.42
N ALA A 2 -2.54 51.48 -11.84
CA ALA A 2 -3.45 51.78 -10.77
C ALA A 2 -3.78 50.50 -10.01
N ASN A 3 -3.85 50.57 -8.69
CA ASN A 3 -4.40 49.53 -7.80
C ASN A 3 -5.90 49.38 -7.99
N LEU A 4 -6.40 48.16 -8.06
CA LEU A 4 -7.84 47.89 -7.85
C LEU A 4 -7.99 46.86 -6.73
N LYS A 5 -8.22 47.35 -5.52
CA LYS A 5 -8.67 46.60 -4.35
C LYS A 5 -10.19 46.42 -4.49
N MET A 6 -10.68 45.16 -4.62
CA MET A 6 -12.10 44.85 -4.40
C MET A 6 -12.31 44.30 -2.98
N ARG A 7 -12.99 45.13 -2.18
CA ARG A 7 -13.57 44.77 -0.87
C ARG A 7 -14.92 44.10 -1.11
N PHE A 8 -15.12 42.90 -0.60
CA PHE A 8 -16.46 42.34 -0.43
C PHE A 8 -16.94 42.49 1.02
N SER A 9 -18.05 43.22 1.14
CA SER A 9 -18.80 43.49 2.34
C SER A 9 -19.69 42.31 2.72
N LYS A 10 -19.72 42.02 4.05
CA LYS A 10 -20.71 41.16 4.71
C LYS A 10 -22.03 41.90 4.81
N LYS A 11 -23.15 41.28 4.40
CA LYS A 11 -24.50 41.45 5.03
C LYS A 11 -25.45 40.37 4.54
N SER A 12 -25.85 39.53 5.45
CA SER A 12 -27.18 39.01 5.83
C SER A 12 -28.31 39.01 4.80
N ILE A 13 -28.92 37.84 4.55
CA ILE A 13 -30.38 37.74 4.35
C ILE A 13 -30.86 36.48 5.09
N ILE A 14 -31.75 36.74 6.09
CA ILE A 14 -32.64 35.82 6.78
C ILE A 14 -34.02 36.00 6.16
N ALA A 15 -34.70 34.94 5.78
CA ALA A 15 -36.16 34.80 5.66
C ALA A 15 -36.46 33.33 5.39
N LEU A 16 -37.06 32.56 6.29
CA LEU A 16 -38.46 32.43 6.71
C LEU A 16 -39.32 31.82 5.61
N ILE A 17 -39.98 30.69 5.93
CA ILE A 17 -41.38 30.33 5.66
C ILE A 17 -41.59 28.85 6.05
N CYS A 18 -42.21 28.58 7.16
CA CYS A 18 -43.62 28.15 7.47
C CYS A 18 -44.02 26.75 6.99
N ALA A 19 -44.21 25.97 7.95
CA ALA A 19 -45.16 24.93 8.34
C ALA A 19 -46.38 24.66 7.40
N ALA A 20 -46.62 23.36 7.20
CA ALA A 20 -47.99 22.84 7.04
C ALA A 20 -48.07 21.46 7.70
N CYS A 21 -48.80 21.42 8.81
CA CYS A 21 -49.28 20.19 9.46
C CYS A 21 -50.41 19.58 8.63
N ALA A 22 -50.39 18.27 8.44
CA ALA A 22 -51.59 17.51 8.14
C ALA A 22 -51.59 16.23 8.98
N THR A 23 -52.46 16.24 9.97
CA THR A 23 -52.90 15.10 10.80
C THR A 23 -53.79 14.20 9.97
N VAL A 24 -53.56 12.89 9.96
CA VAL A 24 -54.56 11.89 9.62
C VAL A 24 -54.53 10.77 10.65
N SER A 25 -55.73 10.45 11.08
CA SER A 25 -56.20 9.72 12.24
C SER A 25 -55.94 8.21 12.19
N LEU A 26 -55.84 7.63 13.38
CA LEU A 26 -55.86 6.20 13.67
C LEU A 26 -57.14 5.50 13.14
N ALA A 27 -56.95 4.30 12.57
CA ALA A 27 -57.93 3.25 12.60
C ALA A 27 -57.25 1.96 13.06
N ALA A 28 -57.60 1.50 14.23
CA ALA A 28 -57.23 0.23 14.79
C ALA A 28 -58.05 -0.89 14.12
N CYS A 29 -57.38 -1.91 13.58
CA CYS A 29 -57.98 -3.23 13.41
C CYS A 29 -56.93 -4.27 13.80
N GLY A 30 -57.23 -4.97 14.90
CA GLY A 30 -56.45 -6.09 15.36
C GLY A 30 -56.64 -7.30 14.44
N SER A 31 -55.55 -7.90 14.06
CA SER A 31 -55.49 -9.31 13.67
C SER A 31 -54.18 -9.90 14.19
N SER A 32 -54.33 -10.85 15.10
CA SER A 32 -53.29 -11.69 15.62
C SER A 32 -52.60 -12.44 14.46
N GLN A 33 -51.38 -12.00 14.14
CA GLN A 33 -50.55 -12.67 13.18
C GLN A 33 -49.35 -13.33 13.91
N LYS A 34 -49.31 -14.65 13.78
CA LYS A 34 -48.28 -15.55 14.25
C LYS A 34 -46.90 -14.95 14.00
N SER A 35 -46.08 -14.90 15.04
CA SER A 35 -44.64 -14.70 14.97
C SER A 35 -44.04 -15.74 14.07
N SER A 36 -43.91 -15.43 12.80
CA SER A 36 -42.98 -16.16 11.92
C SER A 36 -41.59 -15.60 12.26
N ASN A 37 -40.70 -16.48 12.72
CA ASN A 37 -39.28 -16.27 12.77
C ASN A 37 -38.79 -15.81 11.37
N ALA A 38 -38.72 -14.50 11.19
CA ALA A 38 -37.95 -13.93 10.13
C ALA A 38 -36.49 -14.21 10.52
N SER A 39 -35.89 -15.26 9.94
CA SER A 39 -34.44 -15.38 9.87
C SER A 39 -33.95 -14.05 9.34
N SER A 40 -33.21 -13.30 10.16
CA SER A 40 -32.48 -12.12 9.72
C SER A 40 -31.68 -12.56 8.49
N LYS A 41 -32.07 -12.07 7.31
CA LYS A 41 -31.18 -12.14 6.16
C LYS A 41 -29.93 -11.39 6.59
N GLU A 42 -28.88 -12.14 6.92
CA GLU A 42 -27.56 -11.57 7.11
C GLU A 42 -27.32 -10.67 5.89
N ASP A 43 -27.13 -9.39 6.13
CA ASP A 43 -26.68 -8.45 5.12
C ASP A 43 -25.32 -8.98 4.65
N ALA A 44 -25.32 -9.56 3.45
CA ALA A 44 -24.15 -10.28 2.95
C ALA A 44 -22.90 -9.39 2.83
N GLY A 45 -23.06 -8.08 3.07
CA GLY A 45 -21.99 -7.10 3.05
C GLY A 45 -21.32 -6.94 1.68
N ALA A 46 -20.52 -5.92 1.54
CA ALA A 46 -19.71 -5.68 0.36
C ALA A 46 -18.35 -5.12 0.75
N MET A 47 -17.30 -5.44 -0.01
CA MET A 47 -15.98 -4.86 0.11
C MET A 47 -15.58 -4.19 -1.21
N ARG A 48 -15.15 -2.93 -1.13
CA ARG A 48 -14.63 -2.15 -2.25
C ARG A 48 -13.12 -2.06 -2.13
N VAL A 49 -12.41 -2.53 -3.13
CA VAL A 49 -10.95 -2.60 -3.13
C VAL A 49 -10.37 -1.54 -4.06
N ALA A 50 -9.56 -0.64 -3.51
CA ALA A 50 -8.71 0.26 -4.27
C ALA A 50 -7.40 -0.46 -4.61
N TYR A 51 -7.32 -1.06 -5.83
CA TYR A 51 -6.11 -1.76 -6.26
C TYR A 51 -5.09 -0.79 -6.85
N LEU A 52 -3.80 -1.13 -6.70
CA LEU A 52 -2.70 -0.24 -7.08
C LEU A 52 -2.18 -0.51 -8.48
N SER A 53 -1.42 0.46 -9.01
CA SER A 53 -0.60 0.34 -10.22
C SER A 53 0.68 -0.47 -10.00
N THR A 54 0.84 -1.11 -8.83
CA THR A 54 1.86 -2.10 -8.52
C THR A 54 1.24 -3.48 -8.43
N ALA A 55 1.92 -4.51 -8.93
CA ALA A 55 1.44 -5.87 -8.83
C ALA A 55 1.71 -6.40 -7.41
N ASN A 56 0.65 -6.66 -6.68
CA ASN A 56 0.59 -7.33 -5.40
C ASN A 56 -0.63 -8.24 -5.40
N TYR A 57 -0.76 -9.14 -4.46
CA TYR A 57 -1.84 -10.12 -4.49
C TYR A 57 -3.24 -9.51 -4.35
N LEU A 58 -3.39 -8.37 -3.69
CA LEU A 58 -4.68 -7.67 -3.69
C LEU A 58 -5.07 -7.18 -5.10
N THR A 59 -4.07 -6.79 -5.92
CA THR A 59 -4.28 -6.40 -7.31
C THR A 59 -4.56 -7.59 -8.22
N THR A 60 -3.84 -8.73 -8.05
CA THR A 60 -3.99 -9.90 -8.92
C THR A 60 -5.30 -10.62 -8.68
N LEU A 61 -5.77 -10.67 -7.44
CA LEU A 61 -7.03 -11.29 -7.03
C LEU A 61 -8.27 -10.83 -7.81
N LYS A 62 -8.26 -9.61 -8.37
CA LYS A 62 -9.42 -9.08 -9.11
C LYS A 62 -9.89 -9.96 -10.27
N ASN A 63 -9.00 -10.81 -10.80
CA ASN A 63 -9.26 -11.70 -11.93
C ASN A 63 -9.52 -13.15 -11.49
N GLU A 64 -9.49 -13.45 -10.19
CA GLU A 64 -9.54 -14.79 -9.66
C GLU A 64 -10.96 -15.24 -9.31
N LYS A 65 -11.36 -16.40 -9.83
CA LYS A 65 -12.67 -16.98 -9.56
C LYS A 65 -12.86 -17.37 -8.09
N PHE A 66 -11.81 -17.86 -7.45
CA PHE A 66 -11.85 -18.30 -6.06
C PHE A 66 -12.08 -17.16 -5.07
N LEU A 67 -11.83 -15.91 -5.47
CA LEU A 67 -12.19 -14.76 -4.65
C LEU A 67 -13.70 -14.75 -4.34
N GLN A 68 -14.55 -14.98 -5.36
CA GLN A 68 -16.00 -15.05 -5.16
C GLN A 68 -16.41 -16.27 -4.36
N GLU A 69 -15.67 -17.39 -4.47
CA GLU A 69 -15.88 -18.58 -3.64
C GLU A 69 -15.70 -18.27 -2.14
N GLU A 70 -14.61 -17.56 -1.78
CA GLU A 70 -14.36 -17.14 -0.39
C GLU A 70 -15.43 -16.17 0.12
N PHE A 71 -15.86 -15.23 -0.73
CA PHE A 71 -16.84 -14.23 -0.33
C PHE A 71 -18.29 -14.78 -0.32
N GLY A 72 -18.58 -15.85 -1.08
CA GLY A 72 -19.90 -16.46 -1.16
C GLY A 72 -20.94 -15.46 -1.70
N LYS A 73 -21.94 -15.08 -0.87
CA LYS A 73 -22.99 -14.13 -1.24
C LYS A 73 -22.55 -12.66 -1.12
N SER A 74 -21.41 -12.38 -0.46
CA SER A 74 -20.87 -11.04 -0.31
C SER A 74 -20.28 -10.55 -1.63
N LYS A 75 -20.34 -9.23 -1.87
CA LYS A 75 -19.86 -8.63 -3.12
C LYS A 75 -18.45 -8.05 -2.92
N VAL A 76 -17.56 -8.28 -3.88
CA VAL A 76 -16.28 -7.59 -3.98
C VAL A 76 -16.23 -6.77 -5.26
N THR A 77 -15.83 -5.51 -5.17
CA THR A 77 -15.66 -4.62 -6.33
C THR A 77 -14.27 -3.99 -6.29
N TYR A 78 -13.69 -3.78 -7.47
CA TYR A 78 -12.36 -3.23 -7.63
C TYR A 78 -12.41 -1.91 -8.39
N THR A 79 -11.69 -0.90 -7.89
CA THR A 79 -11.47 0.39 -8.55
C THR A 79 -9.97 0.68 -8.61
N GLY A 80 -9.50 1.32 -9.68
CA GLY A 80 -8.09 1.62 -9.92
C GLY A 80 -7.70 1.40 -11.39
N PRO A 81 -6.40 1.35 -11.73
CA PRO A 81 -5.26 1.29 -10.79
C PRO A 81 -4.92 2.66 -10.18
N TYR A 82 -4.71 2.68 -8.88
CA TYR A 82 -4.31 3.88 -8.13
C TYR A 82 -2.80 3.94 -7.91
N THR A 83 -2.25 5.14 -7.69
CA THR A 83 -0.97 5.26 -7.01
C THR A 83 -1.12 4.85 -5.52
N PRO A 84 -0.05 4.49 -4.80
CA PRO A 84 -0.16 4.16 -3.38
C PRO A 84 -0.83 5.26 -2.54
N VAL A 85 -0.57 6.54 -2.84
CA VAL A 85 -1.18 7.69 -2.16
C VAL A 85 -2.67 7.79 -2.47
N ASP A 86 -3.04 7.65 -3.76
CA ASP A 86 -4.45 7.75 -4.17
C ASP A 86 -5.28 6.58 -3.65
N GLY A 87 -4.70 5.37 -3.54
CA GLY A 87 -5.34 4.21 -2.93
C GLY A 87 -5.69 4.45 -1.45
N LEU A 88 -4.76 5.02 -0.68
CA LEU A 88 -5.03 5.45 0.70
C LEU A 88 -6.14 6.50 0.74
N THR A 89 -6.08 7.50 -0.13
CA THR A 89 -7.08 8.57 -0.23
C THR A 89 -8.47 8.02 -0.58
N ALA A 90 -8.56 7.04 -1.48
CA ALA A 90 -9.83 6.40 -1.85
C ALA A 90 -10.51 5.72 -0.65
N VAL A 91 -9.74 5.07 0.22
CA VAL A 91 -10.28 4.45 1.45
C VAL A 91 -10.64 5.51 2.49
N MET A 92 -9.79 6.51 2.72
CA MET A 92 -10.05 7.57 3.69
C MET A 92 -11.28 8.42 3.34
N SER A 93 -11.53 8.64 2.05
CA SER A 93 -12.74 9.36 1.56
C SER A 93 -14.00 8.48 1.52
N GLY A 94 -13.91 7.20 1.91
CA GLY A 94 -15.04 6.27 1.88
C GLY A 94 -15.41 5.76 0.49
N ASN A 95 -14.57 5.97 -0.53
CA ASN A 95 -14.77 5.45 -1.89
C ASN A 95 -14.32 4.00 -2.04
N ALA A 96 -13.48 3.52 -1.12
CA ALA A 96 -13.06 2.13 -1.00
C ALA A 96 -13.01 1.72 0.48
N ASP A 97 -12.82 0.43 0.75
CA ASP A 97 -12.76 -0.13 2.10
C ASP A 97 -11.39 -0.74 2.39
N ALA A 98 -10.71 -1.24 1.35
CA ALA A 98 -9.42 -1.90 1.44
C ALA A 98 -8.44 -1.36 0.39
N THR A 99 -7.16 -1.36 0.74
CA THR A 99 -6.05 -1.09 -0.16
C THR A 99 -4.77 -1.74 0.37
N THR A 100 -3.63 -1.41 -0.23
CA THR A 100 -2.33 -1.92 0.18
C THR A 100 -1.30 -0.80 0.25
N THR A 101 -0.25 -0.98 1.07
CA THR A 101 0.88 -0.06 1.18
C THR A 101 2.13 -0.83 1.65
N GLY A 102 3.25 -0.15 1.87
CA GLY A 102 4.40 -0.72 2.56
C GLY A 102 4.24 -0.66 4.08
N THR A 103 4.83 -1.62 4.80
CA THR A 103 4.77 -1.64 6.28
C THR A 103 5.32 -0.36 6.91
N GLY A 104 6.35 0.26 6.31
CA GLY A 104 6.88 1.54 6.79
C GLY A 104 5.86 2.66 6.72
N ARG A 105 5.16 2.81 5.59
CA ARG A 105 4.10 3.82 5.47
C ARG A 105 2.92 3.53 6.39
N PHE A 106 2.56 2.26 6.58
CA PHE A 106 1.54 1.89 7.56
C PHE A 106 1.94 2.32 8.98
N ILE A 107 3.19 2.06 9.40
CA ILE A 107 3.71 2.48 10.71
C ILE A 107 3.62 4.00 10.87
N ASP A 108 3.99 4.77 9.85
CA ASP A 108 3.89 6.22 9.83
C ASP A 108 2.44 6.72 9.99
N LEU A 109 1.50 6.15 9.22
CA LEU A 109 0.08 6.44 9.34
C LEU A 109 -0.48 6.19 10.75
N ILE A 110 -0.05 5.10 11.40
CA ILE A 110 -0.47 4.80 12.78
C ILE A 110 0.20 5.75 13.78
N ALA A 111 1.45 6.16 13.55
CA ALA A 111 2.13 7.17 14.37
C ALA A 111 1.44 8.55 14.28
N GLU A 112 0.85 8.87 13.13
CA GLU A 112 0.00 10.04 12.90
C GLU A 112 -1.42 9.90 13.50
N GLY A 113 -1.77 8.75 14.09
CA GLY A 113 -3.08 8.49 14.68
C GLY A 113 -4.19 8.17 13.68
N GLN A 114 -3.83 7.81 12.45
CA GLN A 114 -4.82 7.51 11.41
C GLN A 114 -5.55 6.18 11.64
N PRO A 115 -6.85 6.09 11.30
CA PRO A 115 -7.72 4.97 11.68
C PRO A 115 -7.64 3.79 10.70
N TRP A 116 -6.51 3.11 10.67
CA TRP A 116 -6.27 1.94 9.84
C TRP A 116 -6.18 0.64 10.65
N VAL A 117 -6.51 -0.47 10.00
CA VAL A 117 -6.26 -1.83 10.49
C VAL A 117 -5.57 -2.63 9.38
N ALA A 118 -4.40 -3.18 9.71
CA ALA A 118 -3.71 -4.11 8.86
C ALA A 118 -4.16 -5.55 9.15
N PHE A 119 -4.29 -6.39 8.10
CA PHE A 119 -4.84 -7.73 8.23
C PHE A 119 -3.99 -8.83 7.58
N ALA A 120 -3.02 -8.48 6.72
CA ALA A 120 -2.11 -9.44 6.10
C ALA A 120 -0.78 -8.78 5.72
N LEU A 121 0.30 -9.54 5.83
CA LEU A 121 1.61 -9.21 5.29
C LEU A 121 1.84 -10.01 4.02
N GLU A 122 2.14 -9.34 2.91
CA GLU A 122 2.65 -9.96 1.70
C GLU A 122 4.18 -9.89 1.79
N TYR A 123 4.76 -10.99 2.28
CA TYR A 123 6.15 -11.07 2.68
C TYR A 123 7.01 -11.68 1.56
N TYR A 124 8.03 -10.98 1.17
CA TYR A 124 9.07 -11.44 0.26
C TYR A 124 10.45 -11.27 0.92
N ASN A 125 11.44 -12.03 0.43
CA ASN A 125 12.77 -12.09 1.07
C ASN A 125 13.64 -10.86 0.81
N GLY A 126 13.20 -9.93 -0.06
CA GLY A 126 13.87 -8.68 -0.38
C GLY A 126 14.73 -8.68 -1.65
N ASP A 127 14.66 -9.72 -2.49
CA ASP A 127 15.39 -9.75 -3.76
C ASP A 127 14.78 -8.81 -4.80
N SER A 128 13.50 -8.47 -4.68
CA SER A 128 12.80 -7.44 -5.46
C SER A 128 13.01 -6.00 -4.96
N GLN A 129 13.89 -5.79 -3.98
CA GLN A 129 14.23 -4.46 -3.43
C GLN A 129 15.74 -4.24 -3.49
N GLY A 130 16.18 -3.04 -3.87
CA GLY A 130 17.62 -2.80 -3.99
C GLY A 130 18.01 -1.41 -4.45
N ILE A 131 19.32 -1.22 -4.58
CA ILE A 131 19.93 0.00 -5.10
C ILE A 131 20.70 -0.35 -6.37
N VAL A 132 20.35 0.31 -7.47
CA VAL A 132 20.99 0.12 -8.79
C VAL A 132 21.62 1.43 -9.23
N ALA A 133 22.92 1.38 -9.56
CA ALA A 133 23.67 2.48 -10.12
C ALA A 133 23.60 2.49 -11.66
N SER A 134 23.47 3.68 -12.26
CA SER A 134 23.49 3.83 -13.71
C SER A 134 24.92 3.62 -14.27
N ALA A 135 25.00 3.17 -15.51
CA ALA A 135 26.29 3.00 -16.18
C ALA A 135 27.09 4.31 -16.26
N LYS A 136 26.39 5.46 -16.39
CA LYS A 136 27.01 6.79 -16.51
C LYS A 136 27.54 7.35 -15.20
N SER A 137 27.09 6.83 -14.05
CA SER A 137 27.44 7.37 -12.72
C SER A 137 28.89 7.09 -12.29
N GLY A 138 29.51 6.06 -12.84
CA GLY A 138 30.80 5.56 -12.39
C GLY A 138 30.79 4.87 -11.02
N VAL A 139 29.62 4.75 -10.38
CA VAL A 139 29.44 4.18 -9.04
C VAL A 139 29.63 2.66 -9.07
N LYS A 140 30.44 2.15 -8.18
CA LYS A 140 30.77 0.71 -8.06
C LYS A 140 30.42 0.10 -6.70
N THR A 141 30.36 0.94 -5.65
CA THR A 141 30.11 0.55 -4.27
C THR A 141 29.09 1.49 -3.61
N LEU A 142 28.54 1.11 -2.44
CA LEU A 142 27.70 2.02 -1.65
C LEU A 142 28.38 3.32 -1.28
N LYS A 143 29.68 3.27 -0.95
CA LYS A 143 30.45 4.47 -0.57
C LYS A 143 30.57 5.46 -1.72
N ASP A 144 30.60 4.99 -2.97
CA ASP A 144 30.68 5.86 -4.14
C ASP A 144 29.40 6.68 -4.37
N LEU A 145 28.31 6.36 -3.64
CA LEU A 145 27.08 7.16 -3.65
C LEU A 145 27.18 8.47 -2.87
N TYR A 146 28.28 8.72 -2.14
CA TYR A 146 28.50 10.01 -1.49
C TYR A 146 28.53 11.14 -2.52
N GLY A 147 27.72 12.17 -2.31
CA GLY A 147 27.53 13.31 -3.22
C GLY A 147 26.73 12.97 -4.49
N LYS A 148 26.34 11.73 -4.69
CA LYS A 148 25.57 11.25 -5.87
C LYS A 148 24.07 11.44 -5.67
N LYS A 149 23.35 11.61 -6.79
CA LYS A 149 21.90 11.72 -6.83
C LYS A 149 21.25 10.35 -6.83
N VAL A 150 20.60 9.96 -5.75
CA VAL A 150 19.86 8.70 -5.62
C VAL A 150 18.37 8.99 -5.60
N ALA A 151 17.64 8.51 -6.61
CA ALA A 151 16.19 8.67 -6.66
C ALA A 151 15.49 7.70 -5.70
N ILE A 152 14.51 8.24 -5.00
CA ILE A 152 13.52 7.57 -4.16
C ILE A 152 12.13 8.07 -4.54
N ILE A 153 11.05 7.36 -4.19
CA ILE A 153 9.69 7.83 -4.49
C ILE A 153 9.35 9.01 -3.57
N HIS A 154 9.54 8.83 -2.27
CA HIS A 154 9.41 9.87 -1.24
C HIS A 154 10.17 9.46 0.03
N ASN A 155 10.43 10.42 0.91
CA ASN A 155 11.06 10.14 2.21
C ASN A 155 10.23 9.12 3.01
N GLY A 156 10.91 8.12 3.59
CA GLY A 156 10.29 7.04 4.36
C GLY A 156 9.63 5.94 3.52
N ASP A 157 9.71 5.98 2.18
CA ASP A 157 9.25 4.86 1.35
C ASP A 157 10.18 3.63 1.46
N THR A 158 9.82 2.56 0.77
CA THR A 158 10.62 1.33 0.75
C THR A 158 12.05 1.57 0.26
N GLY A 159 12.22 2.40 -0.77
CA GLY A 159 13.54 2.73 -1.33
C GLY A 159 14.39 3.54 -0.36
N ASP A 160 13.80 4.53 0.29
CA ASP A 160 14.50 5.37 1.26
C ASP A 160 14.89 4.56 2.52
N TYR A 161 13.97 3.77 3.05
CA TYR A 161 14.28 2.85 4.15
C TYR A 161 15.41 1.88 3.78
N MET A 162 15.37 1.30 2.56
CA MET A 162 16.42 0.41 2.07
C MET A 162 17.78 1.10 2.00
N LEU A 163 17.81 2.36 1.52
CA LEU A 163 19.02 3.18 1.46
C LEU A 163 19.60 3.40 2.86
N HIS A 164 18.80 3.85 3.81
CA HIS A 164 19.20 4.04 5.20
C HIS A 164 19.74 2.75 5.82
N ARG A 165 19.02 1.65 5.66
CA ARG A 165 19.38 0.37 6.24
C ARG A 165 20.69 -0.20 5.64
N ALA A 166 20.86 -0.09 4.31
CA ALA A 166 22.07 -0.55 3.66
C ALA A 166 23.33 0.22 4.11
N PHE A 167 23.19 1.54 4.28
CA PHE A 167 24.27 2.40 4.77
C PHE A 167 24.58 2.11 6.24
N ASP A 168 23.57 2.04 7.11
CA ASP A 168 23.73 1.71 8.54
C ASP A 168 24.44 0.37 8.74
N LYS A 169 23.97 -0.69 8.05
CA LYS A 169 24.58 -2.02 8.13
C LYS A 169 26.00 -2.09 7.52
N SER A 170 26.37 -1.14 6.69
CA SER A 170 27.70 -1.04 6.09
C SER A 170 28.62 -0.06 6.84
N GLY A 171 28.18 0.55 7.93
CA GLY A 171 28.94 1.56 8.69
C GLY A 171 29.16 2.85 7.90
N LEU A 172 28.27 3.18 6.97
CA LEU A 172 28.34 4.35 6.11
C LEU A 172 27.31 5.41 6.53
N ASP A 173 27.58 6.65 6.20
CA ASP A 173 26.74 7.81 6.52
C ASP A 173 25.84 8.17 5.34
N VAL A 174 24.55 7.85 5.46
CA VAL A 174 23.55 8.11 4.42
C VAL A 174 23.28 9.60 4.19
N SER A 175 23.58 10.48 5.16
CA SER A 175 23.40 11.94 5.03
C SER A 175 24.29 12.55 3.94
N LYS A 176 25.34 11.84 3.50
CA LYS A 176 26.22 12.23 2.41
C LYS A 176 25.71 11.90 1.01
N VAL A 177 24.53 11.29 0.92
CA VAL A 177 23.84 10.97 -0.34
C VAL A 177 22.84 12.07 -0.68
N ASN A 178 22.85 12.53 -1.93
CA ASN A 178 21.82 13.46 -2.40
C ASN A 178 20.56 12.71 -2.79
N LYS A 179 19.63 12.53 -1.84
CA LYS A 179 18.32 11.91 -2.11
C LYS A 179 17.48 12.84 -2.99
N VAL A 180 16.88 12.28 -4.04
CA VAL A 180 16.01 12.99 -4.98
C VAL A 180 14.64 12.32 -4.98
N GLU A 181 13.64 12.99 -4.43
CA GLU A 181 12.26 12.54 -4.51
C GLU A 181 11.74 12.72 -5.94
N MET A 182 11.16 11.67 -6.51
CA MET A 182 10.74 11.67 -7.91
C MET A 182 9.54 10.73 -8.14
N ASN A 183 8.65 11.14 -9.04
CA ASN A 183 7.59 10.24 -9.48
C ASN A 183 8.21 8.99 -10.15
N PRO A 184 7.84 7.76 -9.75
CA PRO A 184 8.44 6.53 -10.27
C PRO A 184 8.28 6.37 -11.79
N LYS A 185 7.29 6.99 -12.42
CA LYS A 185 7.13 7.03 -13.89
C LYS A 185 8.32 7.71 -14.61
N ASN A 186 9.05 8.58 -13.91
CA ASN A 186 10.19 9.30 -14.46
C ASN A 186 11.54 8.61 -14.18
N PHE A 187 11.56 7.58 -13.34
CA PHE A 187 12.80 6.91 -12.91
C PHE A 187 13.62 6.41 -14.09
N GLN A 188 13.01 5.66 -15.00
CA GLN A 188 13.73 5.07 -16.12
C GLN A 188 14.36 6.11 -17.05
N ALA A 189 13.64 7.19 -17.36
CA ALA A 189 14.13 8.26 -18.21
C ALA A 189 15.30 9.02 -17.54
N ALA A 190 15.14 9.40 -16.26
CA ALA A 190 16.17 10.09 -15.49
C ALA A 190 17.42 9.21 -15.27
N PHE A 191 17.24 7.91 -15.06
CA PHE A 191 18.31 6.93 -14.88
C PHE A 191 19.13 6.72 -16.17
N THR A 192 18.46 6.56 -17.30
CA THR A 192 19.08 6.31 -18.61
C THR A 192 19.80 7.56 -19.14
N SER A 193 19.22 8.75 -18.93
CA SER A 193 19.85 10.03 -19.32
C SER A 193 21.07 10.39 -18.46
N GLY A 194 21.18 9.84 -17.23
CA GLY A 194 22.19 10.21 -16.25
C GLY A 194 21.84 11.45 -15.43
N GLN A 195 20.54 11.85 -15.43
CA GLN A 195 20.05 12.92 -14.56
C GLN A 195 20.12 12.52 -13.09
N ILE A 196 20.01 11.22 -12.79
CA ILE A 196 20.28 10.59 -11.51
C ILE A 196 21.37 9.54 -11.65
N ASP A 197 22.15 9.34 -10.59
CA ASP A 197 23.27 8.41 -10.55
C ASP A 197 22.86 6.99 -10.19
N ALA A 198 21.83 6.86 -9.34
CA ALA A 198 21.29 5.59 -8.89
C ALA A 198 19.79 5.71 -8.55
N ILE A 199 19.13 4.58 -8.46
CA ILE A 199 17.80 4.46 -7.84
C ILE A 199 17.88 3.55 -6.62
N SER A 200 17.13 3.87 -5.58
CA SER A 200 16.79 2.96 -4.49
C SER A 200 15.30 2.66 -4.58
N SER A 201 14.93 1.46 -4.99
CA SER A 201 13.55 1.14 -5.36
C SER A 201 13.26 -0.36 -5.27
N PHE A 202 12.10 -0.75 -5.80
CA PHE A 202 11.57 -2.10 -5.69
C PHE A 202 10.80 -2.51 -6.95
N ASP A 203 10.52 -3.81 -7.06
CA ASP A 203 9.68 -4.45 -8.05
C ASP A 203 9.96 -3.97 -9.49
N GLN A 204 8.96 -3.45 -10.20
CA GLN A 204 9.09 -3.03 -11.61
C GLN A 204 10.17 -1.97 -11.82
N ASN A 205 10.31 -1.00 -10.92
CA ASN A 205 11.31 0.06 -11.06
C ASN A 205 12.73 -0.48 -10.87
N LEU A 206 12.91 -1.39 -9.91
CA LEU A 206 14.18 -2.10 -9.72
C LEU A 206 14.51 -2.95 -10.94
N ALA A 207 13.56 -3.76 -11.43
CA ALA A 207 13.71 -4.60 -12.60
C ALA A 207 14.08 -3.78 -13.84
N ALA A 208 13.41 -2.64 -14.06
CA ALA A 208 13.70 -1.74 -15.18
C ALA A 208 15.13 -1.18 -15.10
N ALA A 209 15.58 -0.76 -13.92
CA ALA A 209 16.96 -0.31 -13.74
C ALA A 209 17.99 -1.43 -13.93
N MET A 210 17.72 -2.63 -13.38
CA MET A 210 18.61 -3.80 -13.52
C MET A 210 18.76 -4.27 -14.97
N THR A 211 17.74 -4.06 -15.81
CA THR A 211 17.77 -4.43 -17.24
C THR A 211 18.37 -3.34 -18.12
N THR A 212 18.70 -2.17 -17.57
CA THR A 212 19.37 -1.09 -18.31
C THR A 212 20.82 -1.49 -18.61
N PRO A 213 21.29 -1.40 -19.87
CA PRO A 213 22.66 -1.78 -20.23
C PRO A 213 23.72 -1.07 -19.39
N GLY A 214 24.66 -1.85 -18.81
CA GLY A 214 25.76 -1.35 -17.97
C GLY A 214 25.35 -0.88 -16.57
N ALA A 215 24.09 -0.97 -16.19
CA ALA A 215 23.66 -0.71 -14.82
C ALA A 215 24.21 -1.75 -13.84
N LYS A 216 24.46 -1.34 -12.61
CA LYS A 216 25.04 -2.19 -11.57
C LYS A 216 24.15 -2.26 -10.34
N LEU A 217 23.73 -3.47 -9.98
CA LEU A 217 23.08 -3.74 -8.70
C LEU A 217 24.13 -3.60 -7.57
N LEU A 218 24.00 -2.60 -6.72
CA LEU A 218 24.88 -2.34 -5.58
C LEU A 218 24.40 -3.06 -4.33
N VAL A 219 23.09 -3.07 -4.13
CA VAL A 219 22.42 -3.64 -2.97
C VAL A 219 21.21 -4.44 -3.41
N ASN A 220 21.10 -5.62 -2.82
CA ASN A 220 19.88 -6.41 -2.79
C ASN A 220 19.42 -6.50 -1.32
N ALA A 221 18.16 -6.18 -1.03
CA ALA A 221 17.66 -6.11 0.34
C ALA A 221 17.70 -7.45 1.09
N LYS A 222 17.71 -8.57 0.38
CA LYS A 222 17.88 -9.92 0.94
C LYS A 222 19.12 -10.01 1.84
N LYS A 223 20.22 -9.33 1.45
CA LYS A 223 21.48 -9.29 2.21
C LYS A 223 21.34 -8.64 3.58
N TYR A 224 20.46 -7.70 3.73
CA TYR A 224 20.31 -6.88 4.95
C TYR A 224 19.11 -7.27 5.81
N GLY A 225 18.38 -8.31 5.43
CA GLY A 225 17.14 -8.73 6.09
C GLY A 225 15.99 -7.75 5.81
N ASN A 226 15.08 -8.14 4.93
CA ASN A 226 13.96 -7.27 4.57
C ASN A 226 12.91 -7.23 5.69
N MET A 227 12.56 -6.02 6.13
CA MET A 227 11.45 -5.78 7.06
C MET A 227 10.37 -4.88 6.45
N ASN A 228 10.67 -4.19 5.34
CA ASN A 228 9.67 -3.37 4.65
C ASN A 228 8.99 -4.20 3.55
N VAL A 229 7.86 -4.79 3.89
CA VAL A 229 7.07 -5.66 3.01
C VAL A 229 5.74 -4.98 2.68
N THR A 230 5.02 -5.54 1.72
CA THR A 230 3.66 -5.09 1.42
C THR A 230 2.72 -5.49 2.55
N ILE A 231 1.81 -4.60 2.92
CA ILE A 231 0.80 -4.80 3.95
C ILE A 231 -0.58 -4.45 3.42
N HIS A 232 -1.53 -5.35 3.62
CA HIS A 232 -2.91 -5.15 3.22
C HIS A 232 -3.70 -4.55 4.38
N ILE A 233 -4.41 -3.47 4.10
CA ILE A 233 -5.06 -2.64 5.10
C ILE A 233 -6.50 -2.32 4.74
N VAL A 234 -7.31 -2.12 5.76
CA VAL A 234 -8.69 -1.62 5.67
C VAL A 234 -8.88 -0.42 6.60
N SER A 235 -9.94 0.37 6.39
CA SER A 235 -10.31 1.36 7.39
C SER A 235 -10.71 0.69 8.70
N LYS A 236 -10.43 1.33 9.84
CA LYS A 236 -10.79 0.80 11.16
C LYS A 236 -12.31 0.62 11.33
N SER A 237 -13.09 1.50 10.71
CA SER A 237 -14.55 1.39 10.69
C SER A 237 -15.02 0.14 9.94
N PHE A 238 -14.41 -0.17 8.80
CA PHE A 238 -14.72 -1.37 8.02
C PHE A 238 -14.35 -2.64 8.77
N ALA A 239 -13.13 -2.71 9.32
CA ALA A 239 -12.68 -3.86 10.11
C ALA A 239 -13.61 -4.15 11.29
N LYS A 240 -14.11 -3.10 11.97
CA LYS A 240 -15.05 -3.25 13.08
C LYS A 240 -16.43 -3.73 12.63
N LYS A 241 -16.93 -3.25 11.47
CA LYS A 241 -18.27 -3.56 10.97
C LYS A 241 -18.32 -4.93 10.25
N HIS A 242 -17.26 -5.30 9.56
CA HIS A 242 -17.20 -6.48 8.68
C HIS A 242 -15.92 -7.32 8.90
N PRO A 243 -15.65 -7.78 10.14
CA PRO A 243 -14.44 -8.54 10.44
C PRO A 243 -14.38 -9.87 9.67
N ASP A 244 -15.53 -10.47 9.38
CA ASP A 244 -15.66 -11.70 8.57
C ASP A 244 -15.23 -11.47 7.12
N LEU A 245 -15.56 -10.33 6.50
CA LEU A 245 -15.11 -10.01 5.14
C LEU A 245 -13.59 -9.79 5.09
N VAL A 246 -13.01 -9.21 6.13
CA VAL A 246 -11.55 -9.08 6.23
C VAL A 246 -10.88 -10.45 6.32
N LYS A 247 -11.42 -11.39 7.13
CA LYS A 247 -10.93 -12.77 7.20
C LYS A 247 -11.09 -13.52 5.87
N LYS A 248 -12.19 -13.32 5.15
CA LYS A 248 -12.40 -13.89 3.81
C LYS A 248 -11.37 -13.36 2.81
N MET A 249 -11.07 -12.06 2.82
CA MET A 249 -10.04 -11.48 1.98
C MET A 249 -8.65 -12.05 2.32
N TYR A 250 -8.33 -12.22 3.60
CA TYR A 250 -7.09 -12.87 4.00
C TYR A 250 -6.96 -14.29 3.41
N LYS A 251 -8.01 -15.11 3.49
CA LYS A 251 -8.03 -16.46 2.91
C LYS A 251 -7.83 -16.43 1.38
N ALA A 252 -8.47 -15.48 0.70
CA ALA A 252 -8.30 -15.31 -0.75
C ALA A 252 -6.85 -14.93 -1.09
N LEU A 253 -6.22 -14.04 -0.32
CA LEU A 253 -4.80 -13.69 -0.50
C LEU A 253 -3.87 -14.90 -0.29
N VAL A 254 -4.15 -15.76 0.69
CA VAL A 254 -3.38 -17.01 0.90
C VAL A 254 -3.47 -17.92 -0.33
N ARG A 255 -4.68 -18.13 -0.87
CA ARG A 255 -4.88 -18.93 -2.10
C ARG A 255 -4.15 -18.33 -3.31
N GLU A 256 -4.14 -17.01 -3.43
CA GLU A 256 -3.43 -16.33 -4.52
C GLU A 256 -1.91 -16.53 -4.41
N ALA A 257 -1.36 -16.43 -3.18
CA ALA A 257 0.05 -16.72 -2.94
C ALA A 257 0.40 -18.18 -3.29
N GLU A 258 -0.43 -19.14 -2.89
CA GLU A 258 -0.24 -20.56 -3.24
C GLU A 258 -0.27 -20.79 -4.76
N LYS A 259 -1.19 -20.13 -5.48
CA LYS A 259 -1.24 -20.15 -6.94
C LYS A 259 0.04 -19.57 -7.54
N SER A 260 0.47 -18.39 -7.08
CA SER A 260 1.67 -17.72 -7.57
C SER A 260 2.94 -18.57 -7.40
N HIS A 261 3.05 -19.31 -6.29
CA HIS A 261 4.18 -20.24 -6.10
C HIS A 261 4.15 -21.46 -7.04
N LYS A 262 2.98 -21.84 -7.55
CA LYS A 262 2.83 -22.94 -8.52
C LYS A 262 3.06 -22.48 -9.96
N GLU A 263 2.58 -21.29 -10.31
CA GLU A 263 2.52 -20.80 -11.70
C GLU A 263 3.60 -19.77 -12.05
N ASN A 264 4.33 -19.28 -11.11
CA ASN A 264 5.49 -18.33 -11.20
C ASN A 264 5.33 -17.09 -12.12
N ASN A 265 4.18 -16.90 -12.76
CA ASN A 265 3.94 -15.83 -13.72
C ASN A 265 2.80 -14.88 -13.29
N VAL A 266 2.19 -15.10 -12.13
CA VAL A 266 1.04 -14.30 -11.65
C VAL A 266 1.40 -12.83 -11.54
N ILE A 267 2.53 -12.52 -10.88
CA ILE A 267 3.03 -11.15 -10.71
C ILE A 267 3.48 -10.57 -12.06
N GLY A 268 4.23 -11.34 -12.86
CA GLY A 268 4.66 -10.93 -14.21
C GLY A 268 3.48 -10.56 -15.11
N ASN A 269 2.43 -11.40 -15.13
CA ASN A 269 1.22 -11.14 -15.90
C ASN A 269 0.47 -9.88 -15.44
N ALA A 270 0.44 -9.60 -14.14
CA ALA A 270 -0.14 -8.37 -13.64
C ALA A 270 0.64 -7.14 -14.11
N TYR A 271 1.96 -7.17 -14.08
CA TYR A 271 2.79 -6.09 -14.63
C TYR A 271 2.66 -5.96 -16.15
N LYS A 272 2.46 -7.06 -16.88
CA LYS A 272 2.15 -7.03 -18.31
C LYS A 272 0.84 -6.26 -18.58
N GLN A 273 -0.21 -6.52 -17.80
CA GLN A 273 -1.47 -5.77 -17.88
C GLN A 273 -1.31 -4.28 -17.54
N LEU A 274 -0.33 -3.94 -16.70
CA LEU A 274 0.03 -2.58 -16.34
C LEU A 274 1.00 -1.91 -17.33
N GLY A 275 1.37 -2.60 -18.45
CA GLY A 275 2.17 -2.05 -19.53
C GLY A 275 3.68 -2.25 -19.41
N ALA A 276 4.15 -3.14 -18.53
CA ALA A 276 5.58 -3.48 -18.46
C ALA A 276 6.05 -4.22 -19.72
N SER A 277 7.29 -3.93 -20.17
CA SER A 277 7.91 -4.62 -21.32
C SER A 277 8.29 -6.05 -20.97
N GLU A 278 8.37 -6.93 -21.97
CA GLU A 278 8.80 -8.33 -21.82
C GLU A 278 10.16 -8.47 -21.10
N THR A 279 11.10 -7.55 -21.35
CA THR A 279 12.41 -7.56 -20.67
C THR A 279 12.26 -7.32 -19.17
N ILE A 280 11.41 -6.38 -18.77
CA ILE A 280 11.13 -6.08 -17.36
C ILE A 280 10.39 -7.26 -16.71
N ILE A 281 9.41 -7.84 -17.41
CA ILE A 281 8.64 -9.01 -16.92
C ILE A 281 9.58 -10.18 -16.65
N LYS A 282 10.45 -10.54 -17.59
CA LYS A 282 11.45 -11.60 -17.42
C LYS A 282 12.41 -11.36 -16.26
N GLN A 283 12.67 -10.10 -15.89
CA GLN A 283 13.45 -9.78 -14.71
C GLN A 283 12.64 -9.91 -13.43
N ILE A 284 11.36 -9.51 -13.44
CA ILE A 284 10.42 -9.66 -12.31
C ILE A 284 10.22 -11.14 -11.97
N GLU A 285 10.06 -12.00 -12.97
CA GLU A 285 9.88 -13.46 -12.80
C GLU A 285 11.10 -14.18 -12.19
N LYS A 286 12.24 -13.49 -12.07
CA LYS A 286 13.42 -14.02 -11.34
C LYS A 286 13.38 -13.70 -9.85
N PHE A 287 12.53 -12.79 -9.41
CA PHE A 287 12.35 -12.50 -8.00
C PHE A 287 11.52 -13.59 -7.33
N ASP A 288 11.79 -13.85 -6.05
CA ASP A 288 11.01 -14.81 -5.28
C ASP A 288 9.55 -14.32 -5.13
N ASN A 289 8.60 -15.19 -5.38
CA ASN A 289 7.19 -14.89 -5.15
C ASN A 289 6.92 -14.65 -3.66
N PRO A 290 6.15 -13.60 -3.30
CA PRO A 290 5.83 -13.35 -1.91
C PRO A 290 4.92 -14.42 -1.30
N THR A 291 4.94 -14.52 0.02
CA THR A 291 4.03 -15.35 0.82
C THR A 291 3.08 -14.47 1.61
N ILE A 292 1.83 -14.88 1.76
CA ILE A 292 0.91 -14.22 2.69
C ILE A 292 1.13 -14.77 4.09
N ARG A 293 1.36 -13.87 5.04
CA ARG A 293 1.53 -14.15 6.46
C ARG A 293 0.50 -13.42 7.30
N PRO A 294 0.03 -14.04 8.39
CA PRO A 294 -0.82 -13.34 9.36
C PRO A 294 -0.02 -12.25 10.08
N ILE A 295 -0.74 -11.31 10.67
CA ILE A 295 -0.14 -10.35 11.60
C ILE A 295 -0.34 -10.90 13.03
N ASP A 296 0.32 -12.00 13.28
CA ASP A 296 0.46 -12.63 14.59
C ASP A 296 1.50 -11.87 15.47
N GLU A 297 1.85 -12.42 16.62
CA GLU A 297 2.86 -11.83 17.50
C GLU A 297 4.22 -11.63 16.81
N LYS A 298 4.60 -12.54 15.89
CA LYS A 298 5.85 -12.45 15.14
C LYS A 298 5.81 -11.33 14.11
N GLY A 299 4.70 -11.21 13.36
CA GLY A 299 4.47 -10.12 12.41
C GLY A 299 4.42 -8.76 13.11
N LEU A 300 3.73 -8.67 14.26
CA LEU A 300 3.68 -7.46 15.06
C LEU A 300 5.08 -7.06 15.55
N LYS A 301 5.86 -7.99 16.11
CA LYS A 301 7.24 -7.74 16.57
C LYS A 301 8.16 -7.28 15.45
N MET A 302 7.99 -7.79 14.23
CA MET A 302 8.72 -7.32 13.06
C MET A 302 8.42 -5.85 12.78
N MET A 303 7.14 -5.45 12.76
CA MET A 303 6.74 -4.06 12.53
C MET A 303 7.17 -3.13 13.67
N GLU A 304 7.13 -3.57 14.93
CA GLU A 304 7.67 -2.80 16.07
C GLU A 304 9.18 -2.56 15.96
N THR A 305 9.92 -3.57 15.47
CA THR A 305 11.37 -3.44 15.22
C THR A 305 11.61 -2.44 14.09
N GLN A 306 10.84 -2.53 13.02
CA GLN A 306 10.90 -1.58 11.90
C GLN A 306 10.56 -0.15 12.36
N ALA A 307 9.54 0.02 13.20
CA ALA A 307 9.18 1.34 13.75
C ALA A 307 10.35 1.99 14.52
N LYS A 308 11.10 1.21 15.29
CA LYS A 308 12.32 1.70 15.98
C LYS A 308 13.41 2.11 14.99
N GLU A 309 13.58 1.38 13.88
CA GLU A 309 14.53 1.76 12.83
C GLU A 309 14.08 3.03 12.10
N TYR A 310 12.78 3.21 11.84
CA TYR A 310 12.24 4.43 11.24
C TYR A 310 12.52 5.67 12.10
N VAL A 311 12.39 5.54 13.44
CA VAL A 311 12.78 6.61 14.37
C VAL A 311 14.30 6.84 14.35
N LYS A 312 15.10 5.76 14.40
CA LYS A 312 16.58 5.82 14.33
C LYS A 312 17.06 6.55 13.07
N TYR A 313 16.40 6.31 11.94
CA TYR A 313 16.76 6.92 10.66
C TYR A 313 16.14 8.30 10.44
N GLY A 314 15.34 8.80 11.37
CA GLY A 314 14.66 10.08 11.25
C GLY A 314 13.53 10.10 10.22
N LEU A 315 13.03 8.93 9.80
CA LEU A 315 11.95 8.78 8.82
C LEU A 315 10.58 9.06 9.44
N ILE A 316 10.43 8.82 10.75
CA ILE A 316 9.29 9.24 11.55
C ILE A 316 9.76 9.86 12.86
N LYS A 317 8.96 10.75 13.44
CA LYS A 317 9.31 11.46 14.69
C LYS A 317 9.27 10.56 15.93
N GLN A 318 8.30 9.63 15.97
CA GLN A 318 8.10 8.70 17.09
C GLN A 318 7.45 7.41 16.61
N ALA A 319 7.75 6.31 17.25
CA ALA A 319 7.07 5.05 17.00
C ALA A 319 5.60 5.12 17.47
N PRO A 320 4.66 4.44 16.79
CA PRO A 320 3.27 4.38 17.24
C PRO A 320 3.19 3.72 18.62
N LYS A 321 2.41 4.31 19.53
CA LYS A 321 2.24 3.81 20.91
C LYS A 321 1.47 2.49 20.97
N ASN A 322 0.49 2.31 20.08
CA ASN A 322 -0.47 1.21 20.11
C ASN A 322 -0.59 0.54 18.73
N LEU A 323 0.54 0.08 18.19
CA LEU A 323 0.56 -0.62 16.89
C LEU A 323 -0.34 -1.87 16.93
N LYS A 324 -0.38 -2.57 18.08
CA LYS A 324 -1.23 -3.75 18.31
C LYS A 324 -2.73 -3.47 18.08
N ASP A 325 -3.23 -2.28 18.39
CA ASP A 325 -4.64 -1.90 18.23
C ASP A 325 -5.01 -1.60 16.77
N SER A 326 -4.02 -1.62 15.89
CA SER A 326 -4.14 -1.34 14.46
C SER A 326 -3.85 -2.56 13.58
N VAL A 327 -3.90 -3.75 14.16
CA VAL A 327 -3.72 -5.01 13.44
C VAL A 327 -4.82 -6.01 13.77
N MET A 328 -5.12 -6.89 12.82
CA MET A 328 -6.07 -7.98 12.97
C MET A 328 -5.40 -9.30 12.58
N ASP A 329 -5.33 -10.21 13.55
CA ASP A 329 -4.89 -11.59 13.29
C ASP A 329 -6.05 -12.38 12.69
N CYS A 330 -6.04 -12.57 11.38
CA CYS A 330 -7.09 -13.26 10.64
C CYS A 330 -7.05 -14.79 10.77
N THR A 331 -6.12 -15.35 11.56
CA THR A 331 -6.05 -16.80 11.83
C THR A 331 -6.85 -17.20 13.08
N LYS A 332 -7.33 -16.22 13.84
CA LYS A 332 -8.16 -16.39 15.04
C LYS A 332 -9.64 -16.25 14.79
#